data_5eac4663a03ce786fbd63ee03614167a
#
_entry.id   5eac4663a03ce786fbd63ee03614167a
#
_cell.length_a   1.000
_cell.length_b   1.000
_cell.length_c   1.000
_cell.angle_alpha   90.00
_cell.angle_beta   90.00
_cell.angle_gamma   90.00
#
_symmetry.space_group_name_H-M   'P 1'
#
loop_
_entity.id
_entity.type
_entity.pdbx_description
1 polymer ?
#
loop_
_entity_poly.entity_id
_entity_poly.type
_entity_poly.pdbx_seq_one_letter_code
_entity_poly.pdbx_strand_id
1 'polypeptide(L)'
;RDREIAEFVPQEYWTLDALLQKELTAPFKAHYYGVGGKKKELSTEEEVREITEALQGAAFAVTSVKRSDKQRSPSPPFTTSTLQQEASRKVNMTPRRTMAIAQQLYEGVDITGVGTVGLITYMRTDSLRISAEAQAAAKDFIVERYGKSYYPAKARQYKTKGGAQDAHEAIRPSDVTLTPERIRADLTSEQYQLYRLIWSR
;
A
#
# COMPACT_ATOMS: atom_id res chain seq x y z
N ARG A 1 23.46 15.72 -5.25
CA ARG A 1 23.38 14.33 -5.73
C ARG A 1 24.66 13.90 -6.43
N ASP A 2 25.15 14.63 -7.45
CA ASP A 2 26.35 14.23 -8.21
C ASP A 2 27.61 14.24 -7.32
N ARG A 3 27.71 15.20 -6.40
CA ARG A 3 28.77 15.26 -5.37
C ARG A 3 28.67 14.08 -4.39
N GLU A 4 27.47 13.74 -3.92
CA GLU A 4 27.26 12.60 -3.04
C GLU A 4 27.63 11.27 -3.71
N ILE A 5 27.37 11.15 -5.03
CA ILE A 5 27.77 9.99 -5.81
C ILE A 5 29.30 9.91 -5.94
N ALA A 6 29.95 11.06 -6.19
CA ALA A 6 31.41 11.11 -6.33
C ALA A 6 32.15 10.85 -5.00
N GLU A 7 31.56 11.21 -3.87
CA GLU A 7 32.09 11.00 -2.53
C GLU A 7 31.70 9.64 -1.92
N PHE A 8 30.86 8.83 -2.61
CA PHE A 8 30.41 7.54 -2.10
C PHE A 8 31.55 6.53 -2.03
N VAL A 9 31.83 6.04 -0.83
CA VAL A 9 32.80 4.97 -0.58
C VAL A 9 32.03 3.64 -0.41
N PRO A 10 32.21 2.67 -1.32
CA PRO A 10 31.58 1.37 -1.18
C PRO A 10 32.09 0.65 0.08
N GLN A 11 31.19 0.03 0.82
CA GLN A 11 31.53 -0.81 1.96
C GLN A 11 31.19 -2.27 1.62
N GLU A 12 32.14 -3.16 1.79
CA GLU A 12 31.93 -4.57 1.65
C GLU A 12 31.11 -5.11 2.84
N TYR A 13 30.16 -5.95 2.56
CA TYR A 13 29.42 -6.68 3.57
C TYR A 13 29.12 -8.11 3.07
N TRP A 14 28.99 -9.01 4.00
CA TRP A 14 28.70 -10.42 3.74
C TRP A 14 27.42 -10.85 4.41
N THR A 15 26.75 -11.81 3.81
CA THR A 15 25.58 -12.49 4.40
C THR A 15 25.84 -13.98 4.46
N LEU A 16 25.46 -14.59 5.55
CA LEU A 16 25.56 -16.04 5.73
C LEU A 16 24.17 -16.62 6.00
N ASP A 17 23.78 -17.56 5.18
CA ASP A 17 22.49 -18.23 5.26
C ASP A 17 22.70 -19.75 5.43
N ALA A 18 21.95 -20.36 6.34
CA ALA A 18 21.85 -21.81 6.47
C ALA A 18 20.51 -22.30 5.93
N LEU A 19 20.53 -23.32 5.09
CA LEU A 19 19.32 -24.02 4.68
C LEU A 19 19.09 -25.20 5.63
N LEU A 20 18.07 -25.09 6.46
CA LEU A 20 17.76 -26.05 7.52
C LEU A 20 16.49 -26.81 7.19
N GLN A 21 16.46 -28.09 7.56
CA GLN A 21 15.29 -28.95 7.37
C GLN A 21 15.16 -29.91 8.54
N LYS A 22 13.98 -30.06 9.07
CA LYS A 22 13.62 -31.17 9.93
C LYS A 22 12.99 -32.28 9.08
N GLU A 23 13.17 -33.53 9.45
CA GLU A 23 12.55 -34.68 8.77
C GLU A 23 11.07 -34.42 8.46
N LEU A 24 10.64 -34.71 7.23
CA LEU A 24 9.28 -34.56 6.71
C LEU A 24 8.73 -33.11 6.65
N THR A 25 9.57 -32.09 6.77
CA THR A 25 9.13 -30.70 6.64
C THR A 25 9.78 -30.04 5.42
N ALA A 26 9.18 -28.95 4.94
CA ALA A 26 9.82 -28.12 3.93
C ALA A 26 11.08 -27.44 4.51
N PRO A 27 12.16 -27.31 3.72
CA PRO A 27 13.34 -26.58 4.15
C PRO A 27 13.02 -25.10 4.37
N PHE A 28 13.71 -24.48 5.32
CA PHE A 28 13.63 -23.06 5.58
C PHE A 28 15.01 -22.44 5.68
N LYS A 29 15.10 -21.16 5.34
CA LYS A 29 16.34 -20.41 5.37
C LYS A 29 16.47 -19.69 6.71
N ALA A 30 17.61 -19.88 7.37
CA ALA A 30 18.00 -19.17 8.58
C ALA A 30 19.14 -18.19 8.25
N HIS A 31 18.97 -16.92 8.60
CA HIS A 31 19.99 -15.88 8.40
C HIS A 31 20.89 -15.78 9.64
N TYR A 32 22.19 -15.64 9.42
CA TYR A 32 23.10 -15.32 10.50
C TYR A 32 22.73 -13.98 11.14
N TYR A 33 22.66 -14.00 12.46
CA TYR A 33 22.35 -12.80 13.23
C TYR A 33 23.54 -12.27 14.02
N GLY A 34 24.31 -13.17 14.62
CA GLY A 34 25.45 -12.84 15.45
C GLY A 34 25.78 -13.93 16.47
N VAL A 35 26.53 -13.56 17.50
CA VAL A 35 27.04 -14.46 18.53
C VAL A 35 26.54 -14.04 19.92
N GLY A 36 26.14 -14.98 20.75
CA GLY A 36 25.68 -14.72 22.12
C GLY A 36 24.46 -13.80 22.23
N GLY A 37 23.57 -13.84 21.21
CA GLY A 37 22.37 -12.99 21.15
C GLY A 37 22.63 -11.53 20.74
N LYS A 38 23.86 -11.16 20.44
CA LYS A 38 24.23 -9.83 19.95
C LYS A 38 24.40 -9.85 18.43
N LYS A 39 23.79 -8.86 17.75
CA LYS A 39 23.96 -8.70 16.32
C LYS A 39 25.42 -8.44 15.98
N LYS A 40 25.96 -9.18 15.02
CA LYS A 40 27.28 -8.95 14.43
C LYS A 40 27.16 -8.94 12.91
N GLU A 41 27.57 -7.87 12.29
CA GLU A 41 27.66 -7.77 10.83
C GLU A 41 28.97 -8.43 10.37
N LEU A 42 28.95 -9.01 9.18
CA LEU A 42 30.09 -9.67 8.57
C LEU A 42 30.67 -8.73 7.51
N SER A 43 31.93 -8.37 7.68
CA SER A 43 32.60 -7.39 6.84
C SER A 43 33.67 -8.00 5.93
N THR A 44 34.12 -9.22 6.22
CA THR A 44 35.19 -9.87 5.46
C THR A 44 34.86 -11.33 5.17
N GLU A 45 35.49 -11.89 4.15
CA GLU A 45 35.40 -13.31 3.79
C GLU A 45 35.94 -14.20 4.89
N GLU A 46 37.01 -13.78 5.58
CA GLU A 46 37.63 -14.52 6.67
C GLU A 46 36.63 -14.75 7.81
N GLU A 47 35.88 -13.72 8.21
CA GLU A 47 34.85 -13.83 9.26
C GLU A 47 33.76 -14.84 8.86
N VAL A 48 33.35 -14.84 7.60
CA VAL A 48 32.36 -15.82 7.08
C VAL A 48 32.92 -17.22 7.12
N ARG A 49 34.17 -17.40 6.70
CA ARG A 49 34.85 -18.73 6.69
C ARG A 49 34.99 -19.29 8.11
N GLU A 50 35.46 -18.52 9.06
CA GLU A 50 35.59 -18.92 10.47
C GLU A 50 34.25 -19.41 11.03
N ILE A 51 33.16 -18.66 10.79
CA ILE A 51 31.83 -19.05 11.25
C ILE A 51 31.33 -20.28 10.53
N THR A 52 31.56 -20.39 9.22
CA THR A 52 31.14 -21.54 8.43
C THR A 52 31.85 -22.80 8.90
N GLU A 53 33.14 -22.73 9.18
CA GLU A 53 33.95 -23.85 9.73
C GLU A 53 33.45 -24.25 11.12
N ALA A 54 33.14 -23.27 11.99
CA ALA A 54 32.59 -23.53 13.33
C ALA A 54 31.19 -24.16 13.31
N LEU A 55 30.44 -23.96 12.25
CA LEU A 55 29.10 -24.51 12.08
C LEU A 55 29.08 -25.89 11.40
N GLN A 56 30.21 -26.35 10.87
CA GLN A 56 30.30 -27.69 10.27
C GLN A 56 30.05 -28.78 11.32
N GLY A 57 28.99 -29.58 11.09
CA GLY A 57 28.60 -30.63 12.02
C GLY A 57 27.88 -30.14 13.29
N ALA A 58 27.63 -28.85 13.41
CA ALA A 58 26.90 -28.29 14.55
C ALA A 58 25.41 -28.65 14.53
N ALA A 59 24.84 -28.92 15.69
CA ALA A 59 23.42 -29.12 15.85
C ALA A 59 22.67 -27.76 15.90
N PHE A 60 21.66 -27.61 15.06
CA PHE A 60 20.81 -26.43 15.06
C PHE A 60 19.54 -26.69 15.88
N ALA A 61 19.20 -25.76 16.77
CA ALA A 61 18.00 -25.84 17.59
C ALA A 61 17.23 -24.54 17.56
N VAL A 62 15.90 -24.62 17.40
CA VAL A 62 15.01 -23.46 17.53
C VAL A 62 14.80 -23.18 19.02
N THR A 63 15.39 -22.12 19.53
CA THR A 63 15.33 -21.76 20.95
C THR A 63 14.10 -20.92 21.31
N SER A 64 13.54 -20.17 20.38
CA SER A 64 12.30 -19.43 20.61
C SER A 64 11.53 -19.20 19.31
N VAL A 65 10.20 -19.13 19.44
CA VAL A 65 9.29 -18.73 18.35
C VAL A 65 8.39 -17.60 18.85
N LYS A 66 8.52 -16.43 18.25
CA LYS A 66 7.61 -15.30 18.54
C LYS A 66 6.54 -15.24 17.47
N ARG A 67 5.29 -15.34 17.89
CA ARG A 67 4.12 -15.07 17.04
C ARG A 67 3.55 -13.72 17.40
N SER A 68 3.29 -12.89 16.42
CA SER A 68 2.68 -11.58 16.63
C SER A 68 1.72 -11.26 15.50
N ASP A 69 0.58 -10.68 15.84
CA ASP A 69 -0.36 -10.15 14.88
C ASP A 69 0.09 -8.76 14.45
N LYS A 70 0.27 -8.56 13.15
CA LYS A 70 0.56 -7.24 12.59
C LYS A 70 -0.72 -6.62 12.06
N GLN A 71 -1.15 -5.54 12.67
CA GLN A 71 -2.26 -4.75 12.16
C GLN A 71 -1.74 -3.72 11.16
N ARG A 72 -2.39 -3.64 10.00
CA ARG A 72 -2.16 -2.58 9.02
C ARG A 72 -3.31 -1.59 9.06
N SER A 73 -3.02 -0.34 9.28
CA SER A 73 -4.01 0.72 9.12
C SER A 73 -4.26 0.98 7.64
N PRO A 74 -5.51 1.19 7.21
CA PRO A 74 -5.80 1.63 5.85
C PRO A 74 -5.14 2.97 5.58
N SER A 75 -4.75 3.15 4.33
CA SER A 75 -4.19 4.41 3.87
C SER A 75 -5.23 5.53 3.89
N PRO A 76 -4.83 6.80 4.04
CA PRO A 76 -5.74 7.94 3.91
C PRO A 76 -6.42 7.99 2.54
N PRO A 77 -7.58 8.65 2.41
CA PRO A 77 -8.17 8.95 1.11
C PRO A 77 -7.19 9.70 0.20
N PHE A 78 -7.45 9.69 -1.09
CA PHE A 78 -6.55 10.33 -2.04
C PHE A 78 -6.60 11.85 -1.99
N THR A 79 -5.41 12.45 -2.02
CA THR A 79 -5.16 13.80 -2.49
C THR A 79 -4.68 13.74 -3.95
N THR A 80 -4.58 14.89 -4.63
CA THR A 80 -4.02 14.96 -5.99
C THR A 80 -2.67 14.26 -6.09
N SER A 81 -1.74 14.58 -5.18
CA SER A 81 -0.37 14.03 -5.22
C SER A 81 -0.33 12.52 -4.95
N THR A 82 -1.11 12.03 -4.00
CA THR A 82 -1.15 10.61 -3.68
C THR A 82 -1.85 9.79 -4.75
N LEU A 83 -2.87 10.34 -5.41
CA LEU A 83 -3.51 9.70 -6.56
C LEU A 83 -2.53 9.55 -7.72
N GLN A 84 -1.79 10.60 -8.08
CA GLN A 84 -0.78 10.55 -9.14
C GLN A 84 0.30 9.50 -8.84
N GLN A 85 0.79 9.43 -7.60
CA GLN A 85 1.80 8.45 -7.18
C GLN A 85 1.29 7.02 -7.28
N GLU A 86 0.08 6.76 -6.80
CA GLU A 86 -0.50 5.42 -6.84
C GLU A 86 -0.87 5.01 -8.28
N ALA A 87 -1.40 5.92 -9.09
CA ALA A 87 -1.70 5.68 -10.49
C ALA A 87 -0.43 5.34 -11.29
N SER A 88 0.67 6.05 -11.03
CA SER A 88 1.96 5.74 -11.64
C SER A 88 2.45 4.34 -11.24
N ARG A 89 2.37 3.99 -9.95
CA ARG A 89 2.90 2.72 -9.45
C ARG A 89 2.05 1.50 -9.80
N LYS A 90 0.71 1.63 -9.76
CA LYS A 90 -0.21 0.49 -9.88
C LYS A 90 -0.80 0.29 -11.27
N VAL A 91 -0.97 1.37 -12.02
CA VAL A 91 -1.59 1.34 -13.36
C VAL A 91 -0.71 1.97 -14.43
N ASN A 92 0.54 2.28 -14.12
CA ASN A 92 1.55 2.83 -15.03
C ASN A 92 1.08 4.10 -15.78
N MET A 93 0.36 4.97 -15.08
CA MET A 93 -0.24 6.17 -15.66
C MET A 93 0.57 7.42 -15.27
N THR A 94 0.97 8.23 -16.25
CA THR A 94 1.70 9.48 -15.96
C THR A 94 0.84 10.48 -15.17
N PRO A 95 1.42 11.41 -14.38
CA PRO A 95 0.65 12.41 -13.65
C PRO A 95 -0.29 13.23 -14.54
N ARG A 96 0.18 13.63 -15.73
CA ARG A 96 -0.65 14.36 -16.71
C ARG A 96 -1.85 13.53 -17.17
N ARG A 97 -1.63 12.25 -17.49
CA ARG A 97 -2.70 11.35 -17.93
C ARG A 97 -3.68 11.07 -16.80
N THR A 98 -3.18 10.82 -15.59
CA THR A 98 -4.01 10.64 -14.38
C THR A 98 -4.97 11.81 -14.19
N MET A 99 -4.48 13.05 -14.29
CA MET A 99 -5.32 14.22 -14.10
C MET A 99 -6.34 14.42 -15.24
N ALA A 100 -5.97 14.09 -16.48
CA ALA A 100 -6.90 14.15 -17.62
C ALA A 100 -8.06 13.15 -17.46
N ILE A 101 -7.77 11.92 -17.04
CA ILE A 101 -8.80 10.89 -16.78
C ILE A 101 -9.63 11.25 -15.54
N ALA A 102 -9.00 11.73 -14.46
CA ALA A 102 -9.72 12.18 -13.27
C ALA A 102 -10.70 13.33 -13.58
N GLN A 103 -10.32 14.24 -14.47
CA GLN A 103 -11.20 15.33 -14.95
C GLN A 103 -12.43 14.75 -15.64
N GLN A 104 -12.28 13.77 -16.53
CA GLN A 104 -13.40 13.10 -17.20
C GLN A 104 -14.33 12.41 -16.20
N LEU A 105 -13.78 11.70 -15.23
CA LEU A 105 -14.56 11.03 -14.18
C LEU A 105 -15.33 12.03 -13.31
N TYR A 106 -14.79 13.20 -13.09
CA TYR A 106 -15.43 14.27 -12.33
C TYR A 106 -16.51 15.00 -13.11
N GLU A 107 -16.24 15.38 -14.36
CA GLU A 107 -17.17 16.14 -15.22
C GLU A 107 -18.41 15.33 -15.58
N GLY A 108 -18.28 14.02 -15.68
CA GLY A 108 -19.37 13.09 -15.92
C GLY A 108 -19.08 12.05 -16.97
N VAL A 109 -19.58 10.87 -16.71
CA VAL A 109 -19.58 9.73 -17.64
C VAL A 109 -21.02 9.26 -17.77
N ASP A 110 -21.40 8.88 -18.98
CA ASP A 110 -22.71 8.33 -19.23
C ASP A 110 -22.78 6.88 -18.76
N ILE A 111 -23.61 6.62 -17.75
CA ILE A 111 -23.74 5.32 -17.11
C ILE A 111 -25.10 4.72 -17.46
N THR A 112 -25.09 3.54 -18.04
CA THR A 112 -26.29 2.81 -18.46
C THR A 112 -27.28 2.66 -17.31
N GLY A 113 -28.50 3.14 -17.52
CA GLY A 113 -29.59 3.11 -16.53
C GLY A 113 -29.48 4.14 -15.40
N VAL A 114 -28.49 5.05 -15.43
CA VAL A 114 -28.33 6.12 -14.45
C VAL A 114 -28.31 7.49 -15.14
N GLY A 115 -27.69 7.57 -16.34
CA GLY A 115 -27.43 8.82 -17.06
C GLY A 115 -26.03 9.35 -16.84
N THR A 116 -25.79 10.59 -17.25
CA THR A 116 -24.47 11.25 -17.11
C THR A 116 -24.25 11.72 -15.69
N VAL A 117 -23.26 11.13 -15.01
CA VAL A 117 -22.94 11.42 -13.60
C VAL A 117 -21.44 11.58 -13.37
N GLY A 118 -21.06 12.51 -12.50
CA GLY A 118 -19.69 12.62 -11.99
C GLY A 118 -19.41 11.48 -11.03
N LEU A 119 -18.41 10.67 -11.33
CA LEU A 119 -18.10 9.46 -10.59
C LEU A 119 -17.19 9.69 -9.38
N ILE A 120 -16.49 10.82 -9.33
CA ILE A 120 -15.57 11.15 -8.24
C ILE A 120 -15.77 12.60 -7.77
N THR A 121 -15.33 12.90 -6.56
CA THR A 121 -15.21 14.26 -6.04
C THR A 121 -14.12 15.04 -6.77
N TYR A 122 -14.06 16.35 -6.57
CA TYR A 122 -13.10 17.24 -7.23
C TYR A 122 -11.65 16.78 -6.99
N MET A 123 -10.90 16.56 -8.07
CA MET A 123 -9.60 15.89 -8.06
C MET A 123 -8.40 16.81 -7.75
N ARG A 124 -8.59 18.14 -7.69
CA ARG A 124 -7.51 19.07 -7.31
C ARG A 124 -7.68 19.46 -5.85
N THR A 125 -7.19 18.61 -4.96
CA THR A 125 -7.34 18.76 -3.52
C THR A 125 -6.15 18.18 -2.77
N ASP A 126 -5.82 18.78 -1.66
CA ASP A 126 -4.88 18.28 -0.66
C ASP A 126 -5.59 17.85 0.65
N SER A 127 -6.93 17.96 0.67
CA SER A 127 -7.75 17.55 1.79
C SER A 127 -7.81 16.04 1.93
N LEU A 128 -7.84 15.57 3.18
CA LEU A 128 -8.11 14.18 3.57
C LEU A 128 -9.51 14.01 4.17
N ARG A 129 -10.32 15.06 4.17
CA ARG A 129 -11.66 15.07 4.75
C ARG A 129 -12.63 14.28 3.87
N ILE A 130 -13.50 13.52 4.52
CA ILE A 130 -14.67 12.88 3.91
C ILE A 130 -15.89 13.41 4.67
N SER A 131 -16.94 13.82 3.96
CA SER A 131 -18.17 14.29 4.59
C SER A 131 -18.81 13.21 5.45
N ALA A 132 -19.58 13.62 6.43
CA ALA A 132 -20.30 12.68 7.30
C ALA A 132 -21.32 11.84 6.50
N GLU A 133 -21.96 12.43 5.50
CA GLU A 133 -22.88 11.76 4.60
C GLU A 133 -22.19 10.64 3.80
N ALA A 134 -21.05 10.93 3.19
CA ALA A 134 -20.28 9.94 2.45
C ALA A 134 -19.73 8.81 3.35
N GLN A 135 -19.34 9.14 4.60
CA GLN A 135 -18.94 8.13 5.57
C GLN A 135 -20.10 7.22 5.97
N ALA A 136 -21.31 7.77 6.13
CA ALA A 136 -22.52 7.00 6.42
C ALA A 136 -22.87 6.07 5.26
N ALA A 137 -22.89 6.58 4.03
CA ALA A 137 -23.15 5.78 2.83
C ALA A 137 -22.14 4.64 2.65
N ALA A 138 -20.85 4.91 2.86
CA ALA A 138 -19.81 3.89 2.81
C ALA A 138 -19.97 2.83 3.92
N LYS A 139 -20.36 3.24 5.12
CA LYS A 139 -20.66 2.32 6.22
C LYS A 139 -21.80 1.38 5.86
N ASP A 140 -22.92 1.94 5.40
CA ASP A 140 -24.11 1.16 5.07
C ASP A 140 -23.80 0.16 3.94
N PHE A 141 -23.09 0.59 2.90
CA PHE A 141 -22.63 -0.26 1.81
C PHE A 141 -21.72 -1.40 2.32
N ILE A 142 -20.75 -1.11 3.19
CA ILE A 142 -19.83 -2.13 3.72
C ILE A 142 -20.58 -3.13 4.59
N VAL A 143 -21.45 -2.65 5.47
CA VAL A 143 -22.20 -3.52 6.39
C VAL A 143 -23.18 -4.42 5.63
N GLU A 144 -23.88 -3.89 4.64
CA GLU A 144 -24.82 -4.64 3.81
C GLU A 144 -24.10 -5.71 2.98
N ARG A 145 -22.99 -5.34 2.32
CA ARG A 145 -22.32 -6.22 1.35
C ARG A 145 -21.35 -7.22 1.99
N TYR A 146 -20.66 -6.83 3.05
CA TYR A 146 -19.56 -7.60 3.65
C TYR A 146 -19.82 -8.01 5.10
N GLY A 147 -20.76 -7.36 5.75
CA GLY A 147 -21.11 -7.62 7.16
C GLY A 147 -20.44 -6.67 8.15
N LYS A 148 -20.98 -6.63 9.35
CA LYS A 148 -20.63 -5.69 10.41
C LYS A 148 -19.16 -5.78 10.88
N SER A 149 -18.56 -6.95 10.78
CA SER A 149 -17.16 -7.20 11.16
C SER A 149 -16.13 -6.50 10.28
N TYR A 150 -16.52 -6.09 9.07
CA TYR A 150 -15.66 -5.38 8.13
C TYR A 150 -15.68 -3.87 8.31
N TYR A 151 -16.53 -3.34 9.20
CA TYR A 151 -16.55 -1.93 9.52
C TYR A 151 -15.99 -1.67 10.92
N PRO A 152 -15.06 -0.73 11.11
CA PRO A 152 -14.46 -0.46 12.42
C PRO A 152 -15.50 0.15 13.39
N ALA A 153 -15.34 -0.09 14.70
CA ALA A 153 -16.24 0.43 15.73
C ALA A 153 -16.36 1.98 15.72
N LYS A 154 -15.30 2.66 15.28
CA LYS A 154 -15.29 4.12 15.07
C LYS A 154 -14.80 4.41 13.66
N ALA A 155 -15.49 5.29 12.94
CA ALA A 155 -15.04 5.79 11.63
C ALA A 155 -13.65 6.38 11.76
N ARG A 156 -12.79 6.06 10.80
CA ARG A 156 -11.42 6.56 10.78
C ARG A 156 -11.42 8.02 10.34
N GLN A 157 -10.65 8.82 11.04
CA GLN A 157 -10.42 10.21 10.70
C GLN A 157 -8.94 10.42 10.40
N TYR A 158 -8.65 11.15 9.35
CA TYR A 158 -7.30 11.51 8.94
C TYR A 158 -7.12 13.01 9.07
N LYS A 159 -6.05 13.42 9.77
CA LYS A 159 -5.74 14.84 9.92
C LYS A 159 -5.10 15.37 8.64
N THR A 160 -5.65 16.40 8.07
CA THR A 160 -5.02 17.19 7.01
C THR A 160 -3.88 18.00 7.63
N LYS A 161 -2.75 18.11 6.95
CA LYS A 161 -1.66 18.99 7.41
C LYS A 161 -2.15 20.44 7.37
N GLY A 162 -1.81 21.23 8.41
CA GLY A 162 -2.26 22.61 8.55
C GLY A 162 -1.98 23.45 7.29
N GLY A 163 -2.99 24.23 6.86
CA GLY A 163 -2.94 25.07 5.66
C GLY A 163 -3.77 24.57 4.48
N ALA A 164 -4.29 23.34 4.52
CA ALA A 164 -5.22 22.87 3.49
C ALA A 164 -6.57 23.60 3.59
N GLN A 165 -7.13 24.02 2.45
CA GLN A 165 -8.46 24.62 2.40
C GLN A 165 -9.51 23.60 2.90
N ASP A 166 -10.12 23.89 4.03
CA ASP A 166 -11.09 23.02 4.72
C ASP A 166 -12.41 22.84 3.94
N ALA A 167 -12.58 23.61 2.85
CA ALA A 167 -13.76 23.59 2.00
C ALA A 167 -13.85 22.36 1.07
N HIS A 168 -12.72 21.73 0.74
CA HIS A 168 -12.67 20.60 -0.19
C HIS A 168 -12.66 19.25 0.54
N GLU A 169 -13.18 18.23 -0.14
CA GLU A 169 -13.05 16.85 0.28
C GLU A 169 -11.84 16.16 -0.39
N ALA A 170 -11.47 15.02 0.14
CA ALA A 170 -10.56 14.09 -0.52
C ALA A 170 -11.17 13.53 -1.82
N ILE A 171 -10.34 12.97 -2.68
CA ILE A 171 -10.79 12.29 -3.90
C ILE A 171 -11.39 10.93 -3.49
N ARG A 172 -12.66 10.76 -3.75
CA ARG A 172 -13.46 9.58 -3.44
C ARG A 172 -14.54 9.34 -4.50
N PRO A 173 -15.17 8.16 -4.55
CA PRO A 173 -16.37 7.96 -5.33
C PRO A 173 -17.50 8.91 -4.88
N SER A 174 -18.26 9.44 -5.82
CA SER A 174 -19.45 10.23 -5.53
C SER A 174 -20.56 9.36 -4.97
N ASP A 175 -20.71 8.16 -5.52
CA ASP A 175 -21.65 7.12 -5.10
C ASP A 175 -20.92 5.78 -4.98
N VAL A 176 -20.84 5.23 -3.77
CA VAL A 176 -20.16 3.95 -3.48
C VAL A 176 -20.89 2.74 -4.08
N THR A 177 -22.18 2.88 -4.42
CA THR A 177 -22.98 1.80 -5.03
C THR A 177 -22.66 1.58 -6.51
N LEU A 178 -22.04 2.57 -7.17
CA LEU A 178 -21.51 2.46 -8.52
C LEU A 178 -20.15 1.74 -8.47
N THR A 179 -20.17 0.46 -8.13
CA THR A 179 -18.93 -0.32 -8.05
C THR A 179 -18.21 -0.38 -9.40
N PRO A 180 -16.89 -0.46 -9.45
CA PRO A 180 -16.14 -0.53 -10.71
C PRO A 180 -16.65 -1.66 -11.63
N GLU A 181 -17.00 -2.79 -11.05
CA GLU A 181 -17.52 -3.95 -11.79
C GLU A 181 -18.88 -3.67 -12.42
N ARG A 182 -19.76 -2.98 -11.69
CA ARG A 182 -21.12 -2.62 -12.16
C ARG A 182 -21.09 -1.72 -13.38
N ILE A 183 -20.19 -0.73 -13.40
CA ILE A 183 -20.14 0.29 -14.45
C ILE A 183 -19.00 0.04 -15.46
N ARG A 184 -18.41 -1.15 -15.44
CA ARG A 184 -17.26 -1.50 -16.29
C ARG A 184 -17.51 -1.28 -17.78
N ALA A 185 -18.70 -1.61 -18.26
CA ALA A 185 -19.06 -1.53 -19.67
C ALA A 185 -19.16 -0.09 -20.18
N ASP A 186 -19.43 0.86 -19.29
CA ASP A 186 -19.61 2.28 -19.62
C ASP A 186 -18.30 3.06 -19.56
N LEU A 187 -17.21 2.45 -19.09
CA LEU A 187 -15.91 3.08 -18.89
C LEU A 187 -14.89 2.62 -19.93
N THR A 188 -14.08 3.57 -20.39
CA THR A 188 -12.84 3.21 -21.09
C THR A 188 -11.90 2.44 -20.16
N SER A 189 -10.92 1.73 -20.73
CA SER A 189 -9.95 0.96 -19.93
C SER A 189 -9.22 1.83 -18.89
N GLU A 190 -8.79 3.03 -19.27
CA GLU A 190 -8.09 3.95 -18.38
C GLU A 190 -9.01 4.55 -17.31
N GLN A 191 -10.24 4.93 -17.67
CA GLN A 191 -11.25 5.39 -16.72
C GLN A 191 -11.55 4.30 -15.69
N TYR A 192 -11.74 3.06 -16.12
CA TYR A 192 -11.96 1.94 -15.23
C TYR A 192 -10.79 1.69 -14.27
N GLN A 193 -9.56 1.70 -14.78
CA GLN A 193 -8.38 1.49 -13.95
C GLN A 193 -8.24 2.57 -12.87
N LEU A 194 -8.42 3.83 -13.25
CA LEU A 194 -8.33 4.95 -12.31
C LEU A 194 -9.51 4.98 -11.33
N TYR A 195 -10.73 4.76 -11.81
CA TYR A 195 -11.92 4.70 -10.95
C TYR A 195 -11.81 3.56 -9.94
N ARG A 196 -11.41 2.36 -10.40
CA ARG A 196 -11.17 1.20 -9.52
C ARG A 196 -10.13 1.50 -8.46
N LEU A 197 -9.05 2.22 -8.81
CA LEU A 197 -8.02 2.63 -7.87
C LEU A 197 -8.59 3.54 -6.78
N ILE A 198 -9.42 4.52 -7.16
CA ILE A 198 -10.06 5.47 -6.24
C ILE A 198 -11.09 4.76 -5.37
N TRP A 199 -11.94 3.94 -5.97
CA TRP A 199 -13.02 3.24 -5.27
C TRP A 199 -12.51 2.24 -4.24
N SER A 200 -11.42 1.55 -4.53
CA SER A 200 -10.83 0.53 -3.65
C SER A 200 -9.96 1.09 -2.52
N ARG A 201 -9.74 2.43 -2.49
CA ARG A 201 -8.94 3.09 -1.47
C ARG A 201 -9.73 3.36 -0.22
#